data_bdf0bed52251b843cd510cd725608a5e
#
_entry.id   bdf0bed52251b843cd510cd725608a5e
#
_cell.length_a   1.000
_cell.length_b   1.000
_cell.length_c   1.000
_cell.angle_alpha   90.00
_cell.angle_beta   90.00
_cell.angle_gamma   90.00
#
_symmetry.space_group_name_H-M   'P 1'
#
loop_
_entity.id
_entity.type
_entity.pdbx_description
1 polymer ?
#
loop_
_entity_poly.entity_id
_entity_poly.type
_entity_poly.pdbx_seq_one_letter_code
_entity_poly.pdbx_strand_id
1 'polypeptide(L)'
;MRAACVRRAEMRHPGIRVRRRAQHRHHHLSCPRHGSVAVRAAHAHPHQEQCRRWQSTGCNHFVDSGKIDPPTSPPPPLLPRARPFRLAVKDNIATADFPTQCASRILVGHASPFEATIVRQLRARGADVVGKTNMDEFGMGSHSTNSMHGPVRNPLSEPGDAISAGGSSGGSAVAVMLGDADVALGTDTGGSVRLPASYTGAIGYRPSYGMLSRFGVFPYANSLDTVGLIAREVRPILDLLVDTKLDEEHDPNDPTSLSSATRQRCARACPPTLHDNSRLSVGIPLEYNIAELDPAIRRTWSAAASALQAAGVDVVPVSLPSTKEALCAYYLLAAAEASSNLAKYDGVRYGVRGGQGDASGDTLYSETRGAGFGDEVKRRILLGTYSLSSEAMDNYFLQAQKVRRVIRRDFDRVFRRVNPLYEPAQFDLSDMAAGTGLEDKRGPAQVDFLLSPTTPSFPPRLSDVLQNSSLDAYMNDVFTVPASLAGLPAVSLPARTGENRLPVGLHLIGQYWDDKRVLGMAERLKALMAA
;
A
#
# COMPACT_ATOMS: atom_id res chain seq x y z
N MET A 1 -2.26 33.19 -38.24
CA MET A 1 -1.88 34.59 -38.57
C MET A 1 -0.85 35.06 -37.54
N ARG A 2 0.34 35.39 -38.07
CA ARG A 2 1.44 36.23 -37.55
C ARG A 2 2.08 35.93 -36.18
N ALA A 3 3.31 35.47 -36.33
CA ALA A 3 4.40 35.48 -35.36
C ALA A 3 4.78 36.88 -34.88
N ALA A 4 5.25 36.96 -33.62
CA ALA A 4 6.07 38.10 -33.17
C ALA A 4 7.23 37.54 -32.31
N CYS A 5 8.40 37.87 -32.81
CA CYS A 5 9.75 37.71 -32.36
C CYS A 5 10.00 38.42 -31.00
N VAL A 6 10.69 37.78 -30.05
CA VAL A 6 11.34 38.51 -28.94
C VAL A 6 12.80 38.09 -28.85
N ARG A 7 13.63 39.10 -28.84
CA ARG A 7 15.10 39.11 -28.92
C ARG A 7 15.76 38.63 -27.63
N ARG A 8 16.89 37.92 -27.80
CA ARG A 8 17.91 37.67 -26.78
C ARG A 8 18.58 38.99 -26.36
N ALA A 9 18.76 39.14 -25.04
CA ALA A 9 19.73 40.07 -24.49
C ALA A 9 20.79 39.28 -23.71
N GLU A 10 22.01 39.29 -24.23
CA GLU A 10 23.21 38.81 -23.54
C GLU A 10 23.67 39.85 -22.54
N MET A 11 23.87 39.49 -21.28
CA MET A 11 24.63 40.26 -20.33
C MET A 11 25.86 39.47 -19.87
N ARG A 12 27.04 40.04 -20.17
CA ARG A 12 28.35 39.55 -19.77
C ARG A 12 28.62 39.94 -18.32
N HIS A 13 29.08 38.98 -17.51
CA HIS A 13 29.68 39.27 -16.20
C HIS A 13 31.20 39.25 -16.26
N PRO A 14 31.87 40.16 -15.55
CA PRO A 14 33.34 40.18 -15.43
C PRO A 14 33.83 39.22 -14.34
N GLY A 15 34.94 38.57 -14.62
CA GLY A 15 35.54 37.53 -13.79
C GLY A 15 36.18 38.06 -12.48
N ILE A 16 36.07 37.21 -11.46
CA ILE A 16 36.87 37.29 -10.24
C ILE A 16 37.76 36.05 -10.16
N ARG A 17 39.08 36.28 -10.24
CA ARG A 17 40.12 35.27 -9.97
C ARG A 17 40.26 35.09 -8.46
N VAL A 18 40.10 33.87 -7.97
CA VAL A 18 40.54 33.47 -6.63
C VAL A 18 41.71 32.51 -6.75
N ARG A 19 42.83 32.89 -6.13
CA ARG A 19 44.08 32.15 -6.08
C ARG A 19 43.95 30.92 -5.18
N ARG A 20 44.41 29.77 -5.69
CA ARG A 20 44.70 28.56 -4.90
C ARG A 20 45.96 28.81 -4.07
N ARG A 21 45.92 28.46 -2.78
CA ARG A 21 47.10 28.07 -2.00
C ARG A 21 46.85 26.72 -1.39
N ALA A 22 47.61 25.74 -1.81
CA ALA A 22 47.77 24.44 -1.16
C ALA A 22 48.79 24.59 -0.03
N GLN A 23 48.55 23.96 1.09
CA GLN A 23 49.59 23.50 2.01
C GLN A 23 49.17 22.21 2.68
N HIS A 24 49.88 21.14 2.33
CA HIS A 24 49.92 19.85 3.04
C HIS A 24 50.56 19.99 4.41
N ARG A 25 49.99 19.34 5.43
CA ARG A 25 50.78 18.80 6.55
C ARG A 25 50.19 17.45 6.98
N HIS A 26 50.94 16.40 6.72
CA HIS A 26 50.79 15.08 7.32
C HIS A 26 51.22 15.13 8.80
N HIS A 27 50.39 14.64 9.70
CA HIS A 27 50.82 14.15 11.00
C HIS A 27 50.51 12.68 11.12
N HIS A 28 51.57 11.88 11.12
CA HIS A 28 51.54 10.49 11.57
C HIS A 28 51.38 10.48 13.10
N LEU A 29 50.34 9.80 13.59
CA LEU A 29 50.29 9.35 14.98
C LEU A 29 50.32 7.82 14.98
N SER A 30 51.42 7.29 15.52
CA SER A 30 51.68 5.89 15.78
C SER A 30 50.79 5.40 16.90
N CYS A 31 50.09 4.27 16.68
CA CYS A 31 49.31 3.53 17.66
C CYS A 31 50.24 2.50 18.40
N PRO A 32 50.23 2.43 19.71
CA PRO A 32 50.97 1.36 20.44
C PRO A 32 50.23 0.02 20.37
N ARG A 33 51.01 -1.03 20.06
CA ARG A 33 50.57 -2.43 20.15
C ARG A 33 50.34 -2.80 21.62
N HIS A 34 49.14 -3.26 21.96
CA HIS A 34 48.85 -3.97 23.19
C HIS A 34 48.17 -5.33 22.93
N GLY A 35 48.62 -6.27 23.65
CA GLY A 35 48.46 -7.67 23.79
C GLY A 35 47.11 -8.28 23.41
N SER A 36 47.25 -9.45 22.78
CA SER A 36 46.17 -10.39 22.53
C SER A 36 45.57 -10.93 23.82
N VAL A 37 44.38 -10.43 24.18
CA VAL A 37 43.50 -11.11 25.13
C VAL A 37 42.48 -11.88 24.29
N ALA A 38 42.49 -13.21 24.43
CA ALA A 38 41.50 -14.10 23.83
C ALA A 38 40.11 -13.74 24.40
N VAL A 39 39.34 -13.00 23.66
CA VAL A 39 37.93 -12.75 23.95
C VAL A 39 37.17 -14.02 23.58
N ARG A 40 36.64 -14.72 24.58
CA ARG A 40 35.67 -15.80 24.44
C ARG A 40 34.56 -15.29 23.51
N ALA A 41 34.23 -16.10 22.48
CA ALA A 41 33.13 -15.85 21.59
C ALA A 41 31.85 -15.62 22.41
N ALA A 42 31.45 -14.37 22.56
CA ALA A 42 30.15 -14.01 23.09
C ALA A 42 29.11 -14.54 22.08
N HIS A 43 28.17 -15.33 22.54
CA HIS A 43 27.03 -15.74 21.73
C HIS A 43 26.38 -14.49 21.17
N ALA A 44 26.37 -14.34 19.84
CA ALA A 44 25.72 -13.26 19.17
C ALA A 44 24.23 -13.28 19.59
N HIS A 45 23.69 -12.13 19.96
CA HIS A 45 22.26 -12.02 20.28
C HIS A 45 21.45 -12.55 19.10
N PRO A 46 20.36 -13.32 19.33
CA PRO A 46 19.54 -13.91 18.26
C PRO A 46 19.11 -12.90 17.19
N HIS A 47 18.92 -11.64 17.59
CA HIS A 47 18.59 -10.53 16.69
C HIS A 47 19.73 -10.17 15.72
N GLN A 48 21.01 -10.24 16.14
CA GLN A 48 22.15 -9.94 15.26
C GLN A 48 22.34 -11.04 14.21
N GLU A 49 22.07 -12.29 14.54
CA GLU A 49 22.08 -13.40 13.57
C GLU A 49 20.93 -13.27 12.57
N GLN A 50 19.76 -12.84 13.02
CA GLN A 50 18.60 -12.58 12.17
C GLN A 50 18.85 -11.42 11.21
N CYS A 51 19.42 -10.29 11.66
CA CYS A 51 19.81 -9.17 10.79
C CYS A 51 20.86 -9.60 9.74
N ARG A 52 21.85 -10.41 10.12
CA ARG A 52 22.84 -10.93 9.16
C ARG A 52 22.19 -11.83 8.10
N ARG A 53 21.22 -12.65 8.48
CA ARG A 53 20.46 -13.50 7.56
C ARG A 53 19.68 -12.64 6.55
N TRP A 54 19.00 -11.59 6.99
CA TRP A 54 18.26 -10.70 6.10
C TRP A 54 19.16 -9.97 5.09
N GLN A 55 20.33 -9.52 5.53
CA GLN A 55 21.34 -8.91 4.66
C GLN A 55 21.87 -9.90 3.61
N SER A 56 22.00 -11.19 3.96
CA SER A 56 22.49 -12.22 3.05
C SER A 56 21.55 -12.54 1.89
N THR A 57 20.23 -12.25 2.00
CA THR A 57 19.28 -12.48 0.91
C THR A 57 19.39 -11.44 -0.21
N GLY A 58 20.03 -10.31 0.02
CA GLY A 58 20.18 -9.21 -0.94
C GLY A 58 18.86 -8.52 -1.34
N CYS A 59 17.73 -8.86 -0.71
CA CYS A 59 16.41 -8.31 -1.04
C CYS A 59 16.10 -6.96 -0.39
N ASN A 60 16.85 -6.54 0.62
CA ASN A 60 16.69 -5.25 1.34
C ASN A 60 15.25 -5.01 1.86
N HIS A 61 14.61 -6.05 2.36
CA HIS A 61 13.20 -6.04 2.75
C HIS A 61 12.95 -5.63 4.20
N PHE A 62 13.95 -5.69 5.08
CA PHE A 62 13.89 -5.14 6.43
C PHE A 62 14.73 -3.88 6.56
N VAL A 63 14.30 -3.00 7.49
CA VAL A 63 15.05 -1.82 7.91
C VAL A 63 15.98 -2.19 9.05
N ASP A 64 17.27 -1.92 8.91
CA ASP A 64 18.24 -2.12 9.99
C ASP A 64 18.19 -0.94 10.97
N SER A 65 17.17 -0.92 11.82
CA SER A 65 16.93 0.17 12.77
C SER A 65 17.30 -0.18 14.21
N GLY A 66 17.70 -1.43 14.47
CA GLY A 66 17.94 -1.94 15.82
C GLY A 66 16.67 -1.99 16.68
N LYS A 67 16.69 -2.80 17.74
CA LYS A 67 15.66 -2.73 18.78
C LYS A 67 15.93 -1.54 19.69
N ILE A 68 14.88 -0.88 20.11
CA ILE A 68 14.90 0.11 21.21
C ILE A 68 14.38 -0.57 22.47
N ASP A 69 14.81 -0.09 23.63
CA ASP A 69 14.24 -0.56 24.89
C ASP A 69 12.73 -0.29 24.88
N PRO A 70 11.90 -1.33 25.04
CA PRO A 70 10.46 -1.13 25.01
C PRO A 70 10.05 -0.23 26.16
N PRO A 71 9.01 0.59 25.98
CA PRO A 71 8.44 1.35 27.10
C PRO A 71 8.02 0.35 28.20
N THR A 72 8.07 0.80 29.44
CA THR A 72 7.82 0.00 30.64
C THR A 72 6.41 -0.62 30.75
N SER A 73 5.57 -0.40 29.76
CA SER A 73 4.22 -0.97 29.68
C SER A 73 4.30 -2.49 29.39
N PRO A 74 3.65 -3.32 30.19
CA PRO A 74 3.61 -4.75 29.93
C PRO A 74 2.92 -5.05 28.58
N PRO A 75 3.33 -6.14 27.90
CA PRO A 75 2.65 -6.59 26.69
C PRO A 75 1.16 -6.88 27.00
N PRO A 76 0.25 -6.71 26.03
CA PRO A 76 -1.15 -7.04 26.23
C PRO A 76 -1.31 -8.52 26.59
N PRO A 77 -2.29 -8.86 27.46
CA PRO A 77 -2.56 -10.26 27.78
C PRO A 77 -3.00 -11.01 26.51
N LEU A 78 -2.56 -12.27 26.40
CA LEU A 78 -2.93 -13.13 25.27
C LEU A 78 -4.44 -13.47 25.33
N LEU A 79 -5.08 -13.43 24.17
CA LEU A 79 -6.45 -13.89 24.02
C LEU A 79 -6.55 -15.42 24.13
N PRO A 80 -7.67 -15.98 24.58
CA PRO A 80 -7.94 -17.40 24.47
C PRO A 80 -7.75 -17.87 23.01
N ARG A 81 -7.04 -18.99 22.80
CA ARG A 81 -6.69 -19.56 21.48
C ARG A 81 -5.62 -18.77 20.70
N ALA A 82 -4.94 -17.79 21.28
CA ALA A 82 -3.79 -17.16 20.66
C ALA A 82 -2.74 -18.23 20.29
N ARG A 83 -2.23 -18.16 19.06
CA ARG A 83 -1.13 -19.04 18.59
C ARG A 83 0.05 -18.14 18.24
N PRO A 84 1.27 -18.47 18.66
CA PRO A 84 2.45 -17.71 18.28
C PRO A 84 2.63 -17.66 16.76
N PHE A 85 2.92 -16.49 16.23
CA PHE A 85 3.29 -16.29 14.83
C PHE A 85 4.22 -15.09 14.68
N ARG A 86 5.05 -15.09 13.64
CA ARG A 86 6.00 -14.02 13.36
C ARG A 86 5.32 -12.93 12.52
N LEU A 87 5.41 -11.68 13.01
CA LEU A 87 4.81 -10.52 12.38
C LEU A 87 5.88 -9.54 11.89
N ALA A 88 5.91 -9.26 10.59
CA ALA A 88 6.68 -8.15 10.05
C ALA A 88 5.79 -6.90 9.95
N VAL A 89 6.34 -5.72 10.25
CA VAL A 89 5.54 -4.48 10.35
C VAL A 89 6.12 -3.41 9.43
N LYS A 90 5.31 -2.91 8.49
CA LYS A 90 5.70 -1.82 7.58
C LYS A 90 6.18 -0.59 8.36
N ASP A 91 7.23 0.05 7.87
CA ASP A 91 7.94 1.10 8.61
C ASP A 91 7.14 2.40 8.84
N ASN A 92 5.93 2.51 8.33
CA ASN A 92 5.00 3.60 8.68
C ASN A 92 3.95 3.23 9.76
N ILE A 93 4.08 2.08 10.39
CA ILE A 93 3.19 1.63 11.48
C ILE A 93 4.02 1.61 12.77
N ALA A 94 3.59 2.36 13.79
CA ALA A 94 4.31 2.53 15.04
C ALA A 94 4.42 1.22 15.82
N THR A 95 5.62 0.92 16.27
CA THR A 95 5.94 -0.20 17.17
C THR A 95 6.68 0.31 18.40
N ALA A 96 6.54 -0.38 19.53
CA ALA A 96 7.17 0.00 20.77
C ALA A 96 8.66 -0.39 20.83
N ASP A 97 9.04 -1.44 20.13
CA ASP A 97 10.36 -2.09 20.20
C ASP A 97 11.28 -1.80 19.00
N PHE A 98 10.79 -1.06 18.00
CA PHE A 98 11.57 -0.64 16.84
C PHE A 98 11.26 0.81 16.47
N PRO A 99 12.25 1.61 16.02
CA PRO A 99 11.99 2.91 15.43
C PRO A 99 11.00 2.84 14.27
N THR A 100 10.28 3.94 14.03
CA THR A 100 9.33 4.08 12.92
C THR A 100 9.72 5.31 12.11
N GLN A 101 10.28 5.10 10.93
CA GLN A 101 10.98 6.13 10.16
C GLN A 101 10.31 6.44 8.82
N CYS A 102 9.27 5.66 8.43
CA CYS A 102 8.58 5.80 7.14
C CYS A 102 9.50 5.76 5.91
N ALA A 103 10.65 5.07 6.02
CA ALA A 103 11.72 5.06 5.02
C ALA A 103 12.21 6.46 4.61
N SER A 104 12.09 7.47 5.49
CA SER A 104 12.35 8.89 5.24
C SER A 104 13.47 9.44 6.11
N ARG A 105 14.34 10.25 5.50
CA ARG A 105 15.41 10.94 6.23
C ARG A 105 14.89 11.90 7.29
N ILE A 106 13.69 12.44 7.12
CA ILE A 106 13.10 13.39 8.07
C ILE A 106 12.75 12.75 9.42
N LEU A 107 12.60 11.42 9.46
CA LEU A 107 12.26 10.64 10.65
C LEU A 107 13.34 9.66 11.10
N VAL A 108 14.59 9.83 10.67
CA VAL A 108 15.70 8.97 11.10
C VAL A 108 15.76 8.88 12.62
N GLY A 109 15.79 7.64 13.14
CA GLY A 109 15.85 7.36 14.57
C GLY A 109 14.59 7.68 15.39
N HIS A 110 13.48 8.01 14.73
CA HIS A 110 12.24 8.34 15.43
C HIS A 110 11.65 7.11 16.15
N ALA A 111 11.67 7.14 17.48
CA ALA A 111 10.98 6.19 18.35
C ALA A 111 9.58 6.72 18.66
N SER A 112 8.56 5.95 18.31
CA SER A 112 7.18 6.35 18.63
C SER A 112 6.93 6.23 20.14
N PRO A 113 6.28 7.22 20.79
CA PRO A 113 5.95 7.14 22.22
C PRO A 113 4.82 6.15 22.51
N PHE A 114 4.19 5.57 21.51
CA PHE A 114 3.12 4.58 21.63
C PHE A 114 3.14 3.59 20.48
N GLU A 115 2.57 2.42 20.70
CA GLU A 115 2.41 1.39 19.70
C GLU A 115 1.06 1.53 18.97
N ALA A 116 1.05 1.24 17.67
CA ALA A 116 -0.18 1.23 16.89
C ALA A 116 -1.19 0.21 17.45
N THR A 117 -2.47 0.60 17.46
CA THR A 117 -3.53 -0.29 17.98
C THR A 117 -3.54 -1.65 17.29
N ILE A 118 -3.38 -1.68 15.97
CA ILE A 118 -3.34 -2.94 15.23
C ILE A 118 -2.20 -3.86 15.68
N VAL A 119 -1.03 -3.31 16.01
CA VAL A 119 0.11 -4.11 16.50
C VAL A 119 -0.23 -4.70 17.87
N ARG A 120 -0.78 -3.90 18.80
CA ARG A 120 -1.24 -4.38 20.12
C ARG A 120 -2.31 -5.48 19.99
N GLN A 121 -3.27 -5.30 19.08
CA GLN A 121 -4.31 -6.30 18.80
C GLN A 121 -3.73 -7.61 18.30
N LEU A 122 -2.72 -7.56 17.42
CA LEU A 122 -2.06 -8.75 16.91
C LEU A 122 -1.15 -9.41 17.96
N ARG A 123 -0.46 -8.62 18.80
CA ARG A 123 0.30 -9.17 19.95
C ARG A 123 -0.61 -9.91 20.91
N ALA A 124 -1.80 -9.40 21.20
CA ALA A 124 -2.79 -10.12 22.01
C ALA A 124 -3.23 -11.45 21.38
N ARG A 125 -3.02 -11.62 20.08
CA ARG A 125 -3.29 -12.83 19.29
C ARG A 125 -2.07 -13.73 19.11
N GLY A 126 -0.95 -13.37 19.73
CA GLY A 126 0.28 -14.16 19.72
C GLY A 126 1.33 -13.70 18.72
N ALA A 127 1.20 -12.51 18.14
CA ALA A 127 2.21 -11.98 17.24
C ALA A 127 3.51 -11.64 17.96
N ASP A 128 4.63 -12.14 17.42
CA ASP A 128 5.97 -11.68 17.73
C ASP A 128 6.47 -10.79 16.58
N VAL A 129 6.76 -9.52 16.90
CA VAL A 129 7.23 -8.55 15.90
C VAL A 129 8.69 -8.83 15.61
N VAL A 130 8.97 -9.33 14.41
CA VAL A 130 10.33 -9.70 14.00
C VAL A 130 11.14 -8.51 13.47
N GLY A 131 10.50 -7.45 12.98
CA GLY A 131 11.18 -6.23 12.51
C GLY A 131 10.29 -5.32 11.69
N LYS A 132 10.89 -4.17 11.29
CA LYS A 132 10.26 -3.17 10.42
C LYS A 132 10.62 -3.43 8.98
N THR A 133 9.63 -3.39 8.09
CA THR A 133 9.86 -3.65 6.66
C THR A 133 10.02 -2.38 5.85
N ASN A 134 10.99 -2.44 4.91
CA ASN A 134 11.28 -1.36 3.98
C ASN A 134 10.09 -1.08 3.03
N MET A 135 9.98 0.16 2.59
CA MET A 135 8.82 0.67 1.87
C MET A 135 9.17 1.88 1.01
N ASP A 136 8.28 2.30 0.11
CA ASP A 136 8.37 3.65 -0.46
C ASP A 136 8.11 4.71 0.62
N GLU A 137 8.87 5.78 0.61
CA GLU A 137 8.83 6.87 1.59
C GLU A 137 7.40 7.37 1.83
N PHE A 138 6.94 7.37 3.09
CA PHE A 138 5.56 7.70 3.52
C PHE A 138 4.46 6.95 2.76
N GLY A 139 4.76 5.81 2.15
CA GLY A 139 3.80 5.05 1.34
C GLY A 139 3.60 5.59 -0.08
N MET A 140 4.47 6.49 -0.55
CA MET A 140 4.37 7.17 -1.83
C MET A 140 5.25 6.51 -2.90
N GLY A 141 4.68 5.55 -3.61
CA GLY A 141 5.32 4.82 -4.69
C GLY A 141 4.66 3.47 -4.95
N SER A 142 5.01 2.85 -6.06
CA SER A 142 4.42 1.58 -6.52
C SER A 142 5.48 0.49 -6.74
N HIS A 143 6.76 0.76 -6.36
CA HIS A 143 7.86 -0.18 -6.62
C HIS A 143 8.80 -0.40 -5.43
N SER A 144 8.57 0.25 -4.29
CA SER A 144 9.47 0.26 -3.11
C SER A 144 10.90 0.67 -3.46
N THR A 145 11.03 1.68 -4.34
CA THR A 145 12.31 2.28 -4.77
C THR A 145 12.57 3.63 -4.13
N ASN A 146 11.53 4.33 -3.68
CA ASN A 146 11.63 5.63 -3.02
C ASN A 146 11.88 5.43 -1.52
N SER A 147 13.09 5.05 -1.14
CA SER A 147 13.45 4.74 0.24
C SER A 147 14.85 5.24 0.57
N MET A 148 15.04 5.80 1.77
CA MET A 148 16.39 6.14 2.25
C MET A 148 17.27 4.89 2.46
N HIS A 149 16.67 3.72 2.57
CA HIS A 149 17.37 2.45 2.72
C HIS A 149 17.70 1.78 1.38
N GLY A 150 17.32 2.40 0.25
CA GLY A 150 17.45 1.84 -1.08
C GLY A 150 16.29 0.92 -1.49
N PRO A 151 16.28 0.43 -2.74
CA PRO A 151 15.18 -0.31 -3.31
C PRO A 151 15.01 -1.72 -2.69
N VAL A 152 13.76 -2.17 -2.60
CA VAL A 152 13.42 -3.55 -2.27
C VAL A 152 13.46 -4.40 -3.54
N ARG A 153 14.16 -5.52 -3.51
CA ARG A 153 14.26 -6.46 -4.62
C ARG A 153 13.29 -7.61 -4.44
N ASN A 154 12.69 -8.03 -5.53
CA ASN A 154 11.82 -9.20 -5.55
C ASN A 154 12.65 -10.48 -5.32
N PRO A 155 12.23 -11.43 -4.48
CA PRO A 155 12.94 -12.69 -4.27
C PRO A 155 12.98 -13.60 -5.51
N LEU A 156 12.15 -13.32 -6.51
CA LEU A 156 12.14 -14.01 -7.81
C LEU A 156 13.15 -13.44 -8.80
N SER A 157 13.94 -12.42 -8.42
CA SER A 157 15.01 -11.82 -9.24
C SER A 157 16.09 -12.85 -9.56
N GLU A 158 16.61 -12.82 -10.78
CA GLU A 158 17.79 -13.58 -11.15
C GLU A 158 19.08 -12.80 -10.78
N PRO A 159 20.22 -13.50 -10.62
CA PRO A 159 21.51 -12.82 -10.40
C PRO A 159 21.80 -11.82 -11.54
N GLY A 160 22.01 -10.57 -11.19
CA GLY A 160 22.28 -9.49 -12.16
C GLY A 160 21.04 -8.86 -12.80
N ASP A 161 19.85 -9.42 -12.61
CA ASP A 161 18.59 -8.91 -13.16
C ASP A 161 17.54 -8.70 -12.06
N ALA A 162 17.70 -7.64 -11.30
CA ALA A 162 16.81 -7.31 -10.21
C ALA A 162 15.47 -6.77 -10.73
N ILE A 163 14.36 -7.41 -10.35
CA ILE A 163 13.01 -6.99 -10.66
C ILE A 163 12.31 -6.38 -9.44
N SER A 164 11.29 -5.57 -9.70
CA SER A 164 10.52 -4.86 -8.69
C SER A 164 9.76 -5.81 -7.77
N ALA A 165 9.80 -5.55 -6.46
CA ALA A 165 8.94 -6.22 -5.49
C ALA A 165 7.51 -5.64 -5.45
N GLY A 166 7.28 -4.54 -6.19
CA GLY A 166 6.07 -3.74 -6.04
C GLY A 166 6.14 -2.84 -4.81
N GLY A 167 5.16 -1.96 -4.67
CA GLY A 167 5.10 -0.98 -3.60
C GLY A 167 3.67 -0.53 -3.28
N SER A 168 3.61 0.20 -2.20
CA SER A 168 4.66 0.68 -1.30
C SER A 168 5.03 -0.29 -0.18
N SER A 169 4.34 -1.43 -0.01
CA SER A 169 4.62 -2.45 1.03
C SER A 169 5.49 -3.61 0.50
N GLY A 170 6.49 -3.32 -0.37
CA GLY A 170 7.33 -4.36 -0.98
C GLY A 170 8.11 -5.18 0.05
N GLY A 171 8.71 -4.53 1.05
CA GLY A 171 9.42 -5.22 2.11
C GLY A 171 8.53 -6.20 2.90
N SER A 172 7.27 -5.82 3.15
CA SER A 172 6.30 -6.70 3.83
C SER A 172 5.99 -7.96 3.00
N ALA A 173 5.78 -7.79 1.69
CA ALA A 173 5.51 -8.91 0.80
C ALA A 173 6.73 -9.85 0.68
N VAL A 174 7.93 -9.28 0.55
CA VAL A 174 9.17 -10.06 0.47
C VAL A 174 9.46 -10.82 1.77
N ALA A 175 9.27 -10.20 2.94
CA ALA A 175 9.46 -10.84 4.24
C ALA A 175 8.62 -12.11 4.40
N VAL A 176 7.37 -12.06 3.95
CA VAL A 176 6.46 -13.22 3.94
C VAL A 176 6.93 -14.27 2.94
N MET A 177 7.30 -13.89 1.73
CA MET A 177 7.68 -14.85 0.69
C MET A 177 8.99 -15.58 1.00
N LEU A 178 9.95 -14.90 1.65
CA LEU A 178 11.20 -15.52 2.14
C LEU A 178 10.99 -16.37 3.40
N GLY A 179 9.83 -16.29 4.03
CA GLY A 179 9.51 -17.02 5.26
C GLY A 179 10.13 -16.42 6.50
N ASP A 180 10.50 -15.16 6.47
CA ASP A 180 10.98 -14.44 7.64
C ASP A 180 9.84 -14.00 8.56
N ALA A 181 8.64 -13.85 8.01
CA ALA A 181 7.41 -13.63 8.74
C ALA A 181 6.28 -14.56 8.23
N ASP A 182 5.34 -14.88 9.12
CA ASP A 182 4.16 -15.69 8.78
C ASP A 182 3.04 -14.78 8.23
N VAL A 183 2.92 -13.58 8.82
CA VAL A 183 2.04 -12.51 8.40
C VAL A 183 2.82 -11.19 8.41
N ALA A 184 2.50 -10.28 7.49
CA ALA A 184 3.04 -8.94 7.51
C ALA A 184 1.92 -7.89 7.47
N LEU A 185 2.13 -6.78 8.21
CA LEU A 185 1.32 -5.58 8.09
C LEU A 185 1.85 -4.70 6.97
N GLY A 186 0.93 -4.20 6.16
CA GLY A 186 1.15 -3.15 5.17
C GLY A 186 0.12 -2.05 5.29
N THR A 187 0.25 -1.01 4.48
CA THR A 187 -0.77 0.02 4.28
C THR A 187 -1.12 0.10 2.81
N ASP A 188 -2.41 0.15 2.51
CA ASP A 188 -2.96 0.19 1.15
C ASP A 188 -3.78 1.47 0.97
N THR A 189 -3.24 2.43 0.25
CA THR A 189 -3.91 3.68 -0.09
C THR A 189 -4.55 3.60 -1.48
N GLY A 190 -3.80 3.07 -2.47
CA GLY A 190 -4.25 2.88 -3.85
C GLY A 190 -4.10 1.45 -4.37
N GLY A 191 -3.32 0.61 -3.67
CA GLY A 191 -2.95 -0.74 -4.11
C GLY A 191 -1.74 -1.27 -3.37
N SER A 192 -1.19 -0.49 -2.44
CA SER A 192 0.14 -0.71 -1.84
C SER A 192 0.31 -1.97 -0.97
N VAL A 193 -0.69 -2.80 -0.81
CA VAL A 193 -0.63 -4.17 -0.26
C VAL A 193 -0.84 -5.19 -1.38
N ARG A 194 -1.81 -4.93 -2.24
CA ARG A 194 -2.24 -5.83 -3.31
C ARG A 194 -1.23 -5.91 -4.46
N LEU A 195 -0.67 -4.76 -4.87
CA LEU A 195 0.33 -4.68 -5.93
C LEU A 195 1.62 -5.45 -5.58
N PRO A 196 2.29 -5.20 -4.43
CA PRO A 196 3.47 -5.99 -4.08
C PRO A 196 3.16 -7.48 -3.86
N ALA A 197 1.97 -7.83 -3.37
CA ALA A 197 1.55 -9.23 -3.31
C ALA A 197 1.44 -9.86 -4.71
N SER A 198 0.88 -9.13 -5.69
CA SER A 198 0.83 -9.57 -7.10
C SER A 198 2.22 -9.88 -7.65
N TYR A 199 3.18 -8.98 -7.44
CA TYR A 199 4.52 -9.09 -8.00
C TYR A 199 5.40 -10.16 -7.34
N THR A 200 5.17 -10.44 -6.06
CA THR A 200 5.97 -11.42 -5.30
C THR A 200 5.33 -12.79 -5.21
N GLY A 201 4.04 -12.92 -5.57
CA GLY A 201 3.29 -14.16 -5.44
C GLY A 201 2.72 -14.41 -4.04
N ALA A 202 2.61 -13.37 -3.22
CA ALA A 202 1.94 -13.41 -1.93
C ALA A 202 0.41 -13.22 -2.05
N ILE A 203 -0.32 -13.46 -0.96
CA ILE A 203 -1.69 -13.00 -0.76
C ILE A 203 -1.64 -11.62 -0.14
N GLY A 204 -2.23 -10.62 -0.79
CA GLY A 204 -2.35 -9.26 -0.26
C GLY A 204 -3.81 -8.88 -0.04
N TYR A 205 -4.20 -8.67 1.19
CA TYR A 205 -5.57 -8.35 1.57
C TYR A 205 -5.71 -6.92 2.08
N ARG A 206 -6.59 -6.17 1.43
CA ARG A 206 -7.10 -4.87 1.85
C ARG A 206 -8.49 -5.05 2.44
N PRO A 207 -8.72 -4.80 3.75
CA PRO A 207 -10.06 -4.86 4.33
C PRO A 207 -10.94 -3.68 3.91
N SER A 208 -12.22 -3.76 4.23
CA SER A 208 -13.15 -2.64 4.19
C SER A 208 -12.59 -1.45 4.97
N TYR A 209 -12.66 -0.24 4.38
CA TYR A 209 -12.14 0.97 5.00
C TYR A 209 -12.78 1.21 6.39
N GLY A 210 -11.97 1.45 7.41
CA GLY A 210 -12.40 1.63 8.79
C GLY A 210 -12.63 0.32 9.57
N MET A 211 -12.36 -0.85 8.99
CA MET A 211 -12.41 -2.13 9.70
C MET A 211 -11.25 -2.28 10.68
N LEU A 212 -10.01 -2.12 10.24
CA LEU A 212 -8.82 -2.16 11.08
C LEU A 212 -8.41 -0.75 11.50
N SER A 213 -7.98 -0.60 12.76
CA SER A 213 -7.56 0.70 13.29
C SER A 213 -6.35 1.25 12.56
N ARG A 214 -6.37 2.56 12.31
CA ARG A 214 -5.28 3.37 11.76
C ARG A 214 -4.54 4.18 12.84
N PHE A 215 -4.95 4.09 14.11
CA PHE A 215 -4.25 4.77 15.20
C PHE A 215 -2.82 4.22 15.34
N GLY A 216 -1.84 5.13 15.25
CA GLY A 216 -0.41 4.77 15.20
C GLY A 216 0.14 4.49 13.80
N VAL A 217 -0.66 4.66 12.74
CA VAL A 217 -0.19 4.68 11.36
C VAL A 217 0.17 6.10 10.96
N PHE A 218 1.37 6.29 10.39
CA PHE A 218 1.78 7.57 9.83
C PHE A 218 1.00 7.83 8.53
N PRO A 219 0.13 8.86 8.50
CA PRO A 219 -0.83 8.99 7.43
C PRO A 219 -0.21 9.53 6.14
N TYR A 220 -0.61 8.93 5.03
CA TYR A 220 -0.44 9.47 3.68
C TYR A 220 -1.74 10.20 3.26
N ALA A 221 -2.84 9.50 3.14
CA ALA A 221 -4.15 10.03 2.77
C ALA A 221 -5.23 9.45 3.68
N ASN A 222 -5.70 10.24 4.65
CA ASN A 222 -6.59 9.79 5.72
C ASN A 222 -7.86 9.10 5.23
N SER A 223 -8.45 9.58 4.13
CA SER A 223 -9.70 9.04 3.59
C SER A 223 -9.50 7.76 2.75
N LEU A 224 -8.26 7.33 2.54
CA LEU A 224 -7.89 6.21 1.66
C LEU A 224 -7.06 5.14 2.37
N ASP A 225 -6.15 5.56 3.26
CA ASP A 225 -5.22 4.67 3.95
C ASP A 225 -5.98 3.56 4.69
N THR A 226 -5.58 2.33 4.41
CA THR A 226 -6.16 1.14 5.04
C THR A 226 -5.02 0.22 5.46
N VAL A 227 -5.03 -0.24 6.71
CA VAL A 227 -4.11 -1.28 7.14
C VAL A 227 -4.50 -2.58 6.47
N GLY A 228 -3.54 -3.23 5.82
CA GLY A 228 -3.75 -4.50 5.14
C GLY A 228 -2.84 -5.60 5.68
N LEU A 229 -3.18 -6.84 5.36
CA LEU A 229 -2.48 -8.04 5.77
C LEU A 229 -1.88 -8.73 4.54
N ILE A 230 -0.65 -9.22 4.69
CA ILE A 230 0.05 -10.00 3.66
C ILE A 230 0.45 -11.34 4.28
N ALA A 231 0.18 -12.43 3.56
CA ALA A 231 0.55 -13.79 3.95
C ALA A 231 0.85 -14.65 2.72
N ARG A 232 1.44 -15.85 2.89
CA ARG A 232 1.62 -16.79 1.78
C ARG A 232 0.32 -17.49 1.39
N GLU A 233 -0.57 -17.65 2.35
CA GLU A 233 -1.85 -18.32 2.21
C GLU A 233 -2.98 -17.43 2.71
N VAL A 234 -4.21 -17.71 2.27
CA VAL A 234 -5.40 -16.97 2.72
C VAL A 234 -5.74 -17.32 4.17
N ARG A 235 -5.52 -18.57 4.57
CA ARG A 235 -5.94 -19.12 5.87
C ARG A 235 -5.44 -18.31 7.09
N PRO A 236 -4.15 -17.91 7.20
CA PRO A 236 -3.68 -17.09 8.32
C PRO A 236 -4.44 -15.75 8.46
N ILE A 237 -4.86 -15.15 7.34
CA ILE A 237 -5.63 -13.90 7.35
C ILE A 237 -7.07 -14.17 7.82
N LEU A 238 -7.69 -15.24 7.34
CA LEU A 238 -9.03 -15.67 7.78
C LEU A 238 -9.05 -15.98 9.28
N ASP A 239 -8.05 -16.72 9.79
CA ASP A 239 -7.96 -17.07 11.21
C ASP A 239 -7.91 -15.80 12.09
N LEU A 240 -7.16 -14.78 11.68
CA LEU A 240 -7.12 -13.51 12.38
C LEU A 240 -8.46 -12.79 12.38
N LEU A 241 -9.16 -12.76 11.25
CA LEU A 241 -10.45 -12.06 11.13
C LEU A 241 -11.60 -12.83 11.77
N VAL A 242 -11.69 -14.16 11.51
CA VAL A 242 -12.85 -14.98 11.90
C VAL A 242 -12.64 -15.59 13.27
N ASP A 243 -11.57 -16.37 13.46
CA ASP A 243 -11.39 -17.17 14.68
C ASP A 243 -11.04 -16.29 15.88
N THR A 244 -10.31 -15.18 15.66
CA THR A 244 -9.92 -14.25 16.72
C THR A 244 -10.69 -12.93 16.68
N LYS A 245 -11.67 -12.78 15.79
CA LYS A 245 -12.62 -11.67 15.70
C LYS A 245 -11.95 -10.28 15.63
N LEU A 246 -10.87 -10.16 14.87
CA LEU A 246 -10.17 -8.89 14.71
C LEU A 246 -11.06 -7.83 14.05
N ASP A 247 -11.97 -8.23 13.16
CA ASP A 247 -12.93 -7.37 12.48
C ASP A 247 -14.03 -6.79 13.39
N GLU A 248 -14.24 -7.38 14.58
CA GLU A 248 -15.25 -6.89 15.54
C GLU A 248 -14.73 -5.76 16.43
N GLU A 249 -13.40 -5.55 16.52
CA GLU A 249 -12.79 -4.60 17.44
C GLU A 249 -12.88 -3.15 16.93
N HIS A 250 -13.52 -2.31 17.76
CA HIS A 250 -13.56 -0.86 17.56
C HIS A 250 -12.40 -0.18 18.31
N ASP A 251 -11.76 0.80 17.69
CA ASP A 251 -10.77 1.65 18.35
C ASP A 251 -11.30 3.08 18.50
N PRO A 252 -11.54 3.55 19.73
CA PRO A 252 -12.01 4.91 19.97
C PRO A 252 -10.95 5.99 19.69
N ASN A 253 -9.67 5.63 19.57
CA ASN A 253 -8.59 6.56 19.23
C ASN A 253 -8.50 6.82 17.72
N ASP A 254 -9.14 6.00 16.89
CA ASP A 254 -9.19 6.18 15.44
C ASP A 254 -10.57 6.72 15.03
N PRO A 255 -10.69 7.98 14.60
CA PRO A 255 -11.96 8.55 14.17
C PRO A 255 -12.54 7.88 12.91
N THR A 256 -11.75 7.10 12.19
CA THR A 256 -12.21 6.34 11.02
C THR A 256 -12.64 4.91 11.37
N SER A 257 -12.32 4.42 12.56
CA SER A 257 -12.76 3.10 13.03
C SER A 257 -14.27 3.09 13.24
N LEU A 258 -14.96 2.19 12.55
CA LEU A 258 -16.42 2.08 12.69
C LEU A 258 -16.81 1.76 14.13
N SER A 259 -17.82 2.47 14.64
CA SER A 259 -18.36 2.22 15.98
C SER A 259 -18.91 0.81 16.12
N SER A 260 -18.91 0.28 17.34
CA SER A 260 -19.44 -1.08 17.61
C SER A 260 -20.88 -1.25 17.11
N ALA A 261 -21.73 -0.23 17.21
CA ALA A 261 -23.09 -0.27 16.69
C ALA A 261 -23.12 -0.36 15.16
N THR A 262 -22.27 0.39 14.47
CA THR A 262 -22.16 0.32 13.01
C THR A 262 -21.61 -1.03 12.55
N ARG A 263 -20.59 -1.57 13.23
CA ARG A 263 -20.05 -2.91 12.96
C ARG A 263 -21.12 -4.00 13.09
N GLN A 264 -21.93 -3.96 14.15
CA GLN A 264 -23.04 -4.90 14.33
C GLN A 264 -24.09 -4.78 13.21
N ARG A 265 -24.43 -3.55 12.79
CA ARG A 265 -25.34 -3.33 11.64
C ARG A 265 -24.76 -3.93 10.36
N CYS A 266 -23.48 -3.66 10.07
CA CYS A 266 -22.81 -4.21 8.91
C CYS A 266 -22.74 -5.75 8.95
N ALA A 267 -22.41 -6.34 10.09
CA ALA A 267 -22.36 -7.79 10.27
C ALA A 267 -23.73 -8.47 10.07
N ARG A 268 -24.82 -7.82 10.48
CA ARG A 268 -26.19 -8.34 10.22
C ARG A 268 -26.54 -8.29 8.73
N ALA A 269 -26.12 -7.26 8.01
CA ALA A 269 -26.35 -7.12 6.58
C ALA A 269 -25.47 -8.05 5.73
N CYS A 270 -24.30 -8.43 6.23
CA CYS A 270 -23.31 -9.27 5.55
C CYS A 270 -22.99 -10.53 6.35
N PRO A 271 -23.86 -11.56 6.35
CA PRO A 271 -23.58 -12.82 7.03
C PRO A 271 -22.30 -13.48 6.47
N PRO A 272 -21.46 -14.09 7.34
CA PRO A 272 -20.08 -14.46 7.00
C PRO A 272 -19.95 -15.73 6.14
N THR A 273 -21.03 -16.44 5.84
CA THR A 273 -20.96 -17.75 5.20
C THR A 273 -21.18 -17.70 3.69
N LEU A 274 -20.36 -18.47 2.96
CA LEU A 274 -20.61 -18.84 1.57
C LEU A 274 -21.69 -19.95 1.45
N HIS A 275 -22.27 -20.38 2.58
CA HIS A 275 -23.18 -21.53 2.69
C HIS A 275 -24.63 -21.23 2.28
N ASP A 276 -24.81 -20.27 1.41
CA ASP A 276 -26.10 -20.17 0.75
C ASP A 276 -26.11 -21.13 -0.44
N ASN A 277 -27.13 -21.95 -0.55
CA ASN A 277 -27.39 -22.78 -1.73
C ASN A 277 -27.65 -21.94 -2.99
N SER A 278 -27.54 -20.61 -2.88
CA SER A 278 -27.59 -19.68 -3.99
C SER A 278 -26.34 -19.82 -4.86
N ARG A 279 -26.56 -19.91 -6.15
CA ARG A 279 -25.51 -19.92 -7.16
C ARG A 279 -24.73 -18.61 -7.09
N LEU A 280 -23.44 -18.70 -6.74
CA LEU A 280 -22.56 -17.53 -6.67
C LEU A 280 -22.36 -16.95 -8.06
N SER A 281 -22.21 -15.63 -8.13
CA SER A 281 -21.90 -14.90 -9.37
C SER A 281 -20.68 -14.01 -9.23
N VAL A 282 -19.86 -14.01 -10.28
CA VAL A 282 -18.63 -13.21 -10.39
C VAL A 282 -18.71 -12.34 -11.63
N GLY A 283 -18.54 -11.03 -11.45
CA GLY A 283 -18.50 -10.04 -12.52
C GLY A 283 -17.10 -9.85 -13.08
N ILE A 284 -17.03 -9.74 -14.40
CA ILE A 284 -15.82 -9.38 -15.14
C ILE A 284 -15.97 -7.93 -15.61
N PRO A 285 -15.24 -6.96 -15.02
CA PRO A 285 -15.36 -5.55 -15.42
C PRO A 285 -14.84 -5.33 -16.84
N LEU A 286 -15.70 -4.82 -17.72
CA LEU A 286 -15.35 -4.61 -19.14
C LEU A 286 -14.27 -3.55 -19.30
N GLU A 287 -14.32 -2.49 -18.50
CA GLU A 287 -13.37 -1.37 -18.53
C GLU A 287 -11.97 -1.74 -18.05
N TYR A 288 -11.80 -2.91 -17.41
CA TYR A 288 -10.48 -3.39 -16.98
C TYR A 288 -9.74 -4.18 -18.07
N ASN A 289 -10.39 -4.45 -19.21
CA ASN A 289 -9.73 -5.04 -20.37
C ASN A 289 -9.06 -3.96 -21.22
N ILE A 290 -8.07 -3.28 -20.66
CA ILE A 290 -7.33 -2.19 -21.29
C ILE A 290 -6.31 -2.69 -22.32
N ALA A 291 -5.87 -1.80 -23.22
CA ALA A 291 -4.91 -2.12 -24.27
C ALA A 291 -3.53 -2.49 -23.71
N GLU A 292 -3.13 -1.85 -22.61
CA GLU A 292 -1.85 -2.01 -21.92
C GLU A 292 -1.74 -3.31 -21.12
N LEU A 293 -2.83 -4.08 -21.01
CA LEU A 293 -2.83 -5.35 -20.28
C LEU A 293 -2.01 -6.41 -21.02
N ASP A 294 -0.98 -6.93 -20.34
CA ASP A 294 -0.14 -7.99 -20.87
C ASP A 294 -0.98 -9.20 -21.32
N PRO A 295 -0.74 -9.72 -22.55
CA PRO A 295 -1.51 -10.84 -23.08
C PRO A 295 -1.47 -12.11 -22.23
N ALA A 296 -0.37 -12.40 -21.52
CA ALA A 296 -0.29 -13.56 -20.63
C ALA A 296 -1.14 -13.36 -19.37
N ILE A 297 -1.17 -12.14 -18.81
CA ILE A 297 -2.05 -11.79 -17.69
C ILE A 297 -3.51 -11.90 -18.12
N ARG A 298 -3.85 -11.42 -19.32
CA ARG A 298 -5.21 -11.55 -19.89
C ARG A 298 -5.63 -13.02 -20.03
N ARG A 299 -4.73 -13.89 -20.53
CA ARG A 299 -5.00 -15.34 -20.62
C ARG A 299 -5.25 -15.95 -19.24
N THR A 300 -4.45 -15.59 -18.23
CA THR A 300 -4.63 -16.09 -16.87
C THR A 300 -5.95 -15.64 -16.26
N TRP A 301 -6.34 -14.39 -16.49
CA TRP A 301 -7.63 -13.87 -16.08
C TRP A 301 -8.80 -14.63 -16.73
N SER A 302 -8.72 -14.86 -18.03
CA SER A 302 -9.70 -15.67 -18.78
C SER A 302 -9.75 -17.12 -18.25
N ALA A 303 -8.59 -17.74 -17.99
CA ALA A 303 -8.53 -19.10 -17.43
C ALA A 303 -9.18 -19.17 -16.04
N ALA A 304 -8.97 -18.18 -15.18
CA ALA A 304 -9.61 -18.09 -13.87
C ALA A 304 -11.14 -17.97 -13.99
N ALA A 305 -11.62 -17.15 -14.93
CA ALA A 305 -13.05 -17.04 -15.23
C ALA A 305 -13.65 -18.39 -15.69
N SER A 306 -12.96 -19.10 -16.57
CA SER A 306 -13.37 -20.42 -17.05
C SER A 306 -13.36 -21.47 -15.94
N ALA A 307 -12.36 -21.47 -15.05
CA ALA A 307 -12.29 -22.37 -13.90
C ALA A 307 -13.47 -22.16 -12.94
N LEU A 308 -13.85 -20.91 -12.71
CA LEU A 308 -15.03 -20.57 -11.91
C LEU A 308 -16.33 -21.08 -12.55
N GLN A 309 -16.49 -20.90 -13.86
CA GLN A 309 -17.66 -21.43 -14.59
C GLN A 309 -17.74 -22.94 -14.51
N ALA A 310 -16.63 -23.65 -14.71
CA ALA A 310 -16.55 -25.10 -14.57
C ALA A 310 -16.89 -25.57 -13.14
N ALA A 311 -16.60 -24.76 -12.12
CA ALA A 311 -16.96 -25.02 -10.73
C ALA A 311 -18.40 -24.60 -10.36
N GLY A 312 -19.24 -24.22 -11.34
CA GLY A 312 -20.65 -23.88 -11.16
C GLY A 312 -20.92 -22.46 -10.67
N VAL A 313 -19.94 -21.54 -10.80
CA VAL A 313 -20.13 -20.12 -10.51
C VAL A 313 -20.60 -19.41 -11.78
N ASP A 314 -21.58 -18.52 -11.67
CA ASP A 314 -21.99 -17.68 -12.79
C ASP A 314 -20.94 -16.58 -13.04
N VAL A 315 -20.38 -16.56 -14.23
CA VAL A 315 -19.43 -15.50 -14.63
C VAL A 315 -20.07 -14.65 -15.71
N VAL A 316 -20.24 -13.36 -15.40
CA VAL A 316 -20.96 -12.42 -16.27
C VAL A 316 -20.16 -11.13 -16.49
N PRO A 317 -20.24 -10.50 -17.68
CA PRO A 317 -19.66 -9.20 -17.89
C PRO A 317 -20.44 -8.14 -17.11
N VAL A 318 -19.72 -7.15 -16.55
CA VAL A 318 -20.30 -6.00 -15.85
C VAL A 318 -19.61 -4.72 -16.29
N SER A 319 -20.29 -3.57 -16.17
CA SER A 319 -19.73 -2.27 -16.53
C SER A 319 -19.55 -1.39 -15.31
N LEU A 320 -18.34 -0.81 -15.19
CA LEU A 320 -17.93 0.17 -14.19
C LEU A 320 -17.37 1.43 -14.91
N PRO A 321 -18.19 2.18 -15.63
CA PRO A 321 -17.74 3.18 -16.61
C PRO A 321 -16.87 4.28 -15.99
N SER A 322 -17.16 4.71 -14.74
CA SER A 322 -16.42 5.79 -14.06
C SER A 322 -15.04 5.38 -13.55
N THR A 323 -14.65 4.11 -13.68
CA THR A 323 -13.31 3.65 -13.23
C THR A 323 -12.19 4.14 -14.15
N LYS A 324 -12.50 4.62 -15.35
CA LYS A 324 -11.54 5.24 -16.27
C LYS A 324 -10.90 6.52 -15.69
N GLU A 325 -11.65 7.27 -14.90
CA GLU A 325 -11.19 8.49 -14.25
C GLU A 325 -10.55 8.26 -12.88
N ALA A 326 -10.52 7.00 -12.42
CA ALA A 326 -10.12 6.65 -11.06
C ALA A 326 -8.68 7.06 -10.72
N LEU A 327 -7.73 6.83 -11.63
CA LEU A 327 -6.33 7.20 -11.40
C LEU A 327 -6.18 8.71 -11.21
N CYS A 328 -6.77 9.52 -12.08
CA CYS A 328 -6.70 10.98 -11.97
C CYS A 328 -7.32 11.46 -10.66
N ALA A 329 -8.51 10.97 -10.30
CA ALA A 329 -9.16 11.32 -9.05
C ALA A 329 -8.34 10.91 -7.83
N TYR A 330 -7.74 9.73 -7.85
CA TYR A 330 -6.89 9.23 -6.77
C TYR A 330 -5.67 10.11 -6.54
N TYR A 331 -4.88 10.40 -7.58
CA TYR A 331 -3.66 11.18 -7.42
C TYR A 331 -3.92 12.62 -7.00
N LEU A 332 -5.05 13.21 -7.39
CA LEU A 332 -5.49 14.52 -6.90
C LEU A 332 -5.86 14.46 -5.41
N LEU A 333 -6.71 13.53 -5.01
CA LEU A 333 -7.16 13.40 -3.61
C LEU A 333 -6.01 13.01 -2.68
N ALA A 334 -5.24 12.00 -3.05
CA ALA A 334 -4.15 11.50 -2.23
C ALA A 334 -3.04 12.55 -2.06
N ALA A 335 -2.68 13.29 -3.12
CA ALA A 335 -1.70 14.36 -3.04
C ALA A 335 -2.20 15.54 -2.20
N ALA A 336 -3.47 15.92 -2.32
CA ALA A 336 -4.10 16.96 -1.52
C ALA A 336 -4.05 16.63 -0.02
N GLU A 337 -4.45 15.40 0.35
CA GLU A 337 -4.40 14.95 1.74
C GLU A 337 -2.95 14.81 2.24
N ALA A 338 -2.02 14.33 1.40
CA ALA A 338 -0.60 14.24 1.72
C ALA A 338 0.01 15.60 2.04
N SER A 339 -0.27 16.63 1.25
CA SER A 339 0.26 17.97 1.48
C SER A 339 -0.13 18.50 2.86
N SER A 340 -1.34 18.24 3.31
CA SER A 340 -1.84 18.57 4.64
C SER A 340 -1.22 17.69 5.73
N ASN A 341 -1.23 16.36 5.54
CA ASN A 341 -0.73 15.40 6.54
C ASN A 341 0.77 15.56 6.80
N LEU A 342 1.56 15.89 5.77
CA LEU A 342 3.02 16.04 5.89
C LEU A 342 3.45 17.46 6.31
N ALA A 343 2.53 18.40 6.45
CA ALA A 343 2.84 19.76 6.92
C ALA A 343 3.44 19.79 8.33
N LYS A 344 3.12 18.79 9.17
CA LYS A 344 3.60 18.67 10.55
C LYS A 344 5.08 18.30 10.72
N TYR A 345 5.75 17.84 9.64
CA TYR A 345 7.16 17.45 9.70
C TYR A 345 8.06 18.67 9.47
N ASP A 346 8.31 19.44 10.53
CA ASP A 346 9.11 20.67 10.57
C ASP A 346 10.43 20.50 11.32
N GLY A 347 10.65 19.34 11.96
CA GLY A 347 11.84 19.04 12.77
C GLY A 347 11.90 19.79 14.10
N VAL A 348 10.82 20.43 14.54
CA VAL A 348 10.80 21.19 15.81
C VAL A 348 10.57 20.30 17.03
N ARG A 349 9.59 19.38 16.94
CA ARG A 349 9.21 18.52 18.06
C ARG A 349 9.74 17.11 17.95
N TYR A 350 9.96 16.63 16.74
CA TYR A 350 10.45 15.28 16.44
C TYR A 350 11.04 15.24 15.02
N GLY A 351 11.81 14.19 14.74
CA GLY A 351 12.49 14.03 13.47
C GLY A 351 13.79 14.84 13.40
N VAL A 352 14.35 14.90 12.20
CA VAL A 352 15.62 15.59 11.94
C VAL A 352 15.39 17.06 11.64
N ARG A 353 16.21 17.94 12.24
CA ARG A 353 16.24 19.38 11.95
C ARG A 353 17.40 19.70 11.02
N GLY A 354 17.18 20.57 10.03
CA GLY A 354 18.24 21.11 9.16
C GLY A 354 19.30 21.89 9.96
N GLY A 355 20.54 21.86 9.48
CA GLY A 355 21.71 22.38 10.21
C GLY A 355 21.79 23.90 10.33
N GLN A 356 21.16 24.65 9.43
CA GLN A 356 21.05 26.10 9.52
C GLN A 356 19.66 26.47 10.01
N GLY A 357 19.58 27.28 11.05
CA GLY A 357 18.30 27.72 11.60
C GLY A 357 17.53 28.57 10.59
N ASP A 358 16.21 28.60 10.73
CA ASP A 358 15.34 29.48 9.95
C ASP A 358 15.67 30.92 10.30
N ALA A 359 16.44 31.61 9.44
CA ALA A 359 16.81 33.00 9.64
C ALA A 359 15.60 33.90 9.42
N SER A 360 15.63 35.08 10.04
CA SER A 360 14.59 36.10 9.83
C SER A 360 14.57 36.53 8.37
N GLY A 361 13.43 36.31 7.69
CA GLY A 361 13.25 36.61 6.27
C GLY A 361 13.31 35.39 5.35
N ASP A 362 13.75 34.23 5.83
CA ASP A 362 13.73 32.98 5.06
C ASP A 362 12.38 32.26 5.16
N THR A 363 12.12 31.37 4.22
CA THR A 363 10.96 30.49 4.28
C THR A 363 11.18 29.43 5.37
N LEU A 364 10.38 29.48 6.43
CA LEU A 364 10.48 28.57 7.57
C LEU A 364 10.46 27.11 7.15
N TYR A 365 11.36 26.31 7.74
CA TYR A 365 11.49 24.86 7.56
C TYR A 365 11.84 24.38 6.15
N SER A 366 12.15 25.30 5.21
CA SER A 366 12.40 24.94 3.81
C SER A 366 13.63 24.03 3.66
N GLU A 367 14.71 24.29 4.41
CA GLU A 367 15.92 23.47 4.42
C GLU A 367 15.62 22.08 5.02
N THR A 368 15.01 22.03 6.21
CA THR A 368 14.63 20.77 6.89
C THR A 368 13.79 19.88 5.98
N ARG A 369 12.74 20.42 5.39
CA ARG A 369 11.81 19.68 4.51
C ARG A 369 12.45 19.36 3.16
N GLY A 370 13.22 20.28 2.61
CA GLY A 370 13.93 20.11 1.33
C GLY A 370 14.98 19.00 1.37
N ALA A 371 15.73 18.88 2.45
CA ALA A 371 16.74 17.85 2.66
C ALA A 371 16.14 16.53 3.20
N GLY A 372 15.08 16.62 4.01
CA GLY A 372 14.48 15.49 4.70
C GLY A 372 13.53 14.65 3.85
N PHE A 373 12.83 15.24 2.89
CA PHE A 373 11.92 14.52 2.00
C PHE A 373 12.58 14.12 0.68
N GLY A 374 12.26 12.91 0.20
CA GLY A 374 12.61 12.45 -1.14
C GLY A 374 11.78 13.13 -2.23
N ASP A 375 12.22 12.94 -3.48
CA ASP A 375 11.67 13.70 -4.61
C ASP A 375 10.20 13.36 -4.94
N GLU A 376 9.79 12.10 -4.77
CA GLU A 376 8.39 11.72 -4.99
C GLU A 376 7.46 12.35 -3.94
N VAL A 377 7.88 12.39 -2.68
CA VAL A 377 7.14 13.05 -1.61
C VAL A 377 7.01 14.56 -1.88
N LYS A 378 8.10 15.22 -2.25
CA LYS A 378 8.09 16.65 -2.64
C LYS A 378 7.12 16.91 -3.79
N ARG A 379 7.15 16.05 -4.84
CA ARG A 379 6.26 16.15 -6.00
C ARG A 379 4.79 16.10 -5.58
N ARG A 380 4.43 15.13 -4.73
CA ARG A 380 3.05 14.99 -4.24
C ARG A 380 2.61 16.11 -3.32
N ILE A 381 3.51 16.63 -2.48
CA ILE A 381 3.22 17.83 -1.66
C ILE A 381 2.93 19.03 -2.57
N LEU A 382 3.76 19.28 -3.59
CA LEU A 382 3.56 20.38 -4.52
C LEU A 382 2.25 20.25 -5.31
N LEU A 383 1.97 19.05 -5.86
CA LEU A 383 0.72 18.77 -6.56
C LEU A 383 -0.49 18.98 -5.65
N GLY A 384 -0.43 18.49 -4.42
CA GLY A 384 -1.50 18.62 -3.45
C GLY A 384 -1.74 20.07 -3.04
N THR A 385 -0.68 20.82 -2.77
CA THR A 385 -0.77 22.24 -2.44
C THR A 385 -1.39 23.04 -3.60
N TYR A 386 -0.99 22.75 -4.84
CA TYR A 386 -1.57 23.38 -6.02
C TYR A 386 -3.05 23.05 -6.15
N SER A 387 -3.44 21.78 -6.05
CA SER A 387 -4.84 21.35 -6.23
C SER A 387 -5.79 21.89 -5.16
N LEU A 388 -5.25 22.33 -4.00
CA LEU A 388 -6.00 22.96 -2.91
C LEU A 388 -5.95 24.50 -2.96
N SER A 389 -5.21 25.11 -3.91
CA SER A 389 -5.19 26.57 -4.05
C SER A 389 -6.56 27.10 -4.48
N SER A 390 -6.84 28.37 -4.18
CA SER A 390 -8.10 29.02 -4.50
C SER A 390 -8.45 28.99 -6.00
N GLU A 391 -7.46 28.97 -6.87
CA GLU A 391 -7.63 28.94 -8.32
C GLU A 391 -7.89 27.54 -8.88
N ALA A 392 -7.47 26.49 -8.17
CA ALA A 392 -7.46 25.12 -8.65
C ALA A 392 -8.50 24.21 -7.94
N MET A 393 -8.89 24.54 -6.71
CA MET A 393 -9.68 23.68 -5.84
C MET A 393 -11.00 23.22 -6.48
N ASP A 394 -11.74 24.12 -7.10
CA ASP A 394 -13.03 23.80 -7.73
C ASP A 394 -12.87 22.89 -8.94
N ASN A 395 -11.80 23.11 -9.72
CA ASN A 395 -11.55 22.39 -10.96
C ASN A 395 -10.89 21.02 -10.77
N TYR A 396 -10.17 20.82 -9.67
CA TYR A 396 -9.43 19.57 -9.44
C TYR A 396 -9.95 18.82 -8.22
N PHE A 397 -9.81 19.37 -7.02
CA PHE A 397 -10.12 18.64 -5.78
C PHE A 397 -11.61 18.31 -5.66
N LEU A 398 -12.50 19.28 -5.86
CA LEU A 398 -13.94 19.04 -5.77
C LEU A 398 -14.43 18.12 -6.89
N GLN A 399 -13.89 18.23 -8.11
CA GLN A 399 -14.22 17.29 -9.18
C GLN A 399 -13.74 15.86 -8.86
N ALA A 400 -12.53 15.71 -8.33
CA ALA A 400 -12.03 14.38 -7.91
C ALA A 400 -12.93 13.77 -6.81
N GLN A 401 -13.46 14.56 -5.88
CA GLN A 401 -14.43 14.07 -4.89
C GLN A 401 -15.76 13.63 -5.53
N LYS A 402 -16.25 14.35 -6.54
CA LYS A 402 -17.45 13.96 -7.30
C LYS A 402 -17.21 12.65 -8.05
N VAL A 403 -16.09 12.52 -8.75
CA VAL A 403 -15.68 11.29 -9.45
C VAL A 403 -15.60 10.11 -8.48
N ARG A 404 -14.95 10.28 -7.31
CA ARG A 404 -14.91 9.24 -6.27
C ARG A 404 -16.31 8.76 -5.87
N ARG A 405 -17.27 9.69 -5.74
CA ARG A 405 -18.67 9.36 -5.40
C ARG A 405 -19.35 8.56 -6.51
N VAL A 406 -19.12 8.92 -7.77
CA VAL A 406 -19.68 8.20 -8.92
C VAL A 406 -19.08 6.80 -9.04
N ILE A 407 -17.77 6.67 -8.90
CA ILE A 407 -17.09 5.35 -8.88
C ILE A 407 -17.71 4.44 -7.81
N ARG A 408 -17.93 4.94 -6.58
CA ARG A 408 -18.60 4.16 -5.54
C ARG A 408 -20.00 3.72 -5.96
N ARG A 409 -20.79 4.61 -6.59
CA ARG A 409 -22.12 4.28 -7.10
C ARG A 409 -22.09 3.19 -8.17
N ASP A 410 -21.08 3.16 -9.04
CA ASP A 410 -20.90 2.10 -10.03
C ASP A 410 -20.73 0.74 -9.34
N PHE A 411 -19.89 0.66 -8.30
CA PHE A 411 -19.75 -0.57 -7.51
C PHE A 411 -21.04 -0.95 -6.77
N ASP A 412 -21.68 -0.01 -6.08
CA ASP A 412 -22.92 -0.24 -5.34
C ASP A 412 -24.04 -0.77 -6.27
N ARG A 413 -24.06 -0.33 -7.54
CA ARG A 413 -25.03 -0.78 -8.56
C ARG A 413 -24.76 -2.21 -9.03
N VAL A 414 -23.51 -2.62 -9.14
CA VAL A 414 -23.10 -3.92 -9.68
C VAL A 414 -23.15 -5.02 -8.62
N PHE A 415 -22.93 -4.70 -7.36
CA PHE A 415 -23.02 -5.70 -6.31
C PHE A 415 -24.47 -6.04 -5.94
N ARG A 416 -24.77 -7.35 -5.83
CA ARG A 416 -26.07 -7.85 -5.36
C ARG A 416 -26.35 -7.44 -3.92
N ARG A 417 -25.31 -7.42 -3.07
CA ARG A 417 -25.43 -6.95 -1.70
C ARG A 417 -25.43 -5.44 -1.62
N VAL A 418 -26.37 -4.92 -0.85
CA VAL A 418 -26.44 -3.49 -0.57
C VAL A 418 -25.26 -3.08 0.33
N ASN A 419 -24.70 -1.91 0.09
CA ASN A 419 -23.69 -1.33 0.96
C ASN A 419 -24.31 -0.98 2.33
N PRO A 420 -23.87 -1.61 3.45
CA PRO A 420 -24.51 -1.44 4.76
C PRO A 420 -24.29 -0.08 5.41
N LEU A 421 -23.44 0.78 4.83
CA LEU A 421 -23.23 2.14 5.33
C LEU A 421 -24.29 3.13 4.85
N TYR A 422 -24.96 2.83 3.77
CA TYR A 422 -25.92 3.73 3.13
C TYR A 422 -27.31 3.09 3.08
N GLU A 423 -28.34 3.94 3.03
CA GLU A 423 -29.67 3.46 2.70
C GLU A 423 -29.71 3.02 1.23
N PRO A 424 -30.45 1.96 0.90
CA PRO A 424 -30.61 1.52 -0.48
C PRO A 424 -31.17 2.67 -1.32
N ALA A 425 -30.40 3.20 -2.25
CA ALA A 425 -30.92 4.13 -3.23
C ALA A 425 -31.85 3.36 -4.18
N GLN A 426 -33.01 3.92 -4.48
CA GLN A 426 -33.82 3.42 -5.59
C GLN A 426 -32.98 3.51 -6.86
N PHE A 427 -33.04 2.48 -7.70
CA PHE A 427 -32.35 2.47 -8.98
C PHE A 427 -32.87 3.62 -9.84
N ASP A 428 -32.02 4.59 -10.13
CA ASP A 428 -32.39 5.73 -10.97
C ASP A 428 -32.19 5.35 -12.44
N LEU A 429 -33.30 5.09 -13.11
CA LEU A 429 -33.31 4.76 -14.54
C LEU A 429 -32.94 5.96 -15.43
N SER A 430 -32.84 7.18 -14.88
CA SER A 430 -32.48 8.39 -15.64
C SER A 430 -31.00 8.37 -16.07
N ASP A 431 -30.14 7.61 -15.39
CA ASP A 431 -28.73 7.41 -15.76
C ASP A 431 -28.55 6.47 -16.98
N MET A 432 -29.64 5.86 -17.50
CA MET A 432 -29.56 4.98 -18.67
C MET A 432 -29.64 5.80 -19.96
N ALA A 433 -28.81 5.42 -20.95
CA ALA A 433 -28.81 6.09 -22.26
C ALA A 433 -30.22 6.09 -22.90
N ALA A 434 -30.58 7.24 -23.49
CA ALA A 434 -31.83 7.45 -24.19
C ALA A 434 -31.94 6.54 -25.39
N GLY A 435 -32.35 5.48 -25.55
CA GLY A 435 -32.34 4.50 -26.65
C GLY A 435 -32.08 3.07 -26.20
N THR A 436 -31.79 2.88 -24.91
CA THR A 436 -31.73 1.54 -24.31
C THR A 436 -33.11 0.89 -24.37
N GLY A 437 -33.20 -0.32 -24.95
CA GLY A 437 -34.43 -1.08 -25.04
C GLY A 437 -35.05 -1.38 -23.66
N LEU A 438 -36.39 -1.54 -23.60
CA LEU A 438 -37.09 -1.84 -22.34
C LEU A 438 -36.57 -3.12 -21.65
N GLU A 439 -36.10 -4.09 -22.43
CA GLU A 439 -35.53 -5.33 -21.91
C GLU A 439 -34.17 -5.10 -21.21
N ASP A 440 -33.40 -4.15 -21.69
CA ASP A 440 -32.10 -3.78 -21.13
C ASP A 440 -32.23 -2.80 -19.94
N LYS A 441 -33.40 -2.27 -19.67
CA LYS A 441 -33.70 -1.36 -18.53
C LYS A 441 -33.92 -2.10 -17.19
N ARG A 442 -33.65 -3.38 -17.14
CA ARG A 442 -33.70 -4.17 -15.89
C ARG A 442 -32.56 -3.85 -14.93
N GLY A 443 -31.64 -3.00 -15.33
CA GLY A 443 -30.42 -2.69 -14.60
C GLY A 443 -29.26 -3.62 -14.97
N PRO A 444 -28.04 -3.33 -14.49
CA PRO A 444 -26.89 -4.18 -14.72
C PRO A 444 -27.05 -5.53 -14.04
N ALA A 445 -26.40 -6.55 -14.57
CA ALA A 445 -26.25 -7.83 -13.89
C ALA A 445 -25.63 -7.60 -12.51
N GLN A 446 -26.27 -8.11 -11.45
CA GLN A 446 -25.79 -8.00 -10.10
C GLN A 446 -25.00 -9.25 -9.71
N VAL A 447 -23.83 -9.04 -9.12
CA VAL A 447 -22.87 -10.09 -8.79
C VAL A 447 -22.48 -10.08 -7.31
N ASP A 448 -21.96 -11.21 -6.83
CA ASP A 448 -21.45 -11.31 -5.47
C ASP A 448 -20.03 -10.73 -5.35
N PHE A 449 -19.19 -10.99 -6.36
CA PHE A 449 -17.78 -10.57 -6.39
C PHE A 449 -17.41 -10.06 -7.79
N LEU A 450 -16.32 -9.29 -7.84
CA LEU A 450 -15.67 -8.89 -9.09
C LEU A 450 -14.30 -9.55 -9.19
N LEU A 451 -13.92 -9.97 -10.40
CA LEU A 451 -12.61 -10.55 -10.68
C LEU A 451 -11.92 -9.76 -11.78
N SER A 452 -10.68 -9.34 -11.52
CA SER A 452 -9.81 -8.67 -12.49
C SER A 452 -8.34 -9.06 -12.28
N PRO A 453 -7.41 -8.66 -13.15
CA PRO A 453 -6.00 -8.64 -12.80
C PRO A 453 -5.73 -7.63 -11.66
N THR A 454 -4.65 -7.83 -10.88
CA THR A 454 -4.19 -6.85 -9.90
C THR A 454 -3.36 -5.75 -10.56
N THR A 455 -2.52 -6.12 -11.54
CA THR A 455 -1.60 -5.23 -12.25
C THR A 455 -1.69 -5.47 -13.74
N PRO A 456 -1.43 -4.44 -14.58
CA PRO A 456 -1.48 -4.61 -16.04
C PRO A 456 -0.25 -5.34 -16.61
N SER A 457 0.86 -5.36 -15.86
CA SER A 457 2.14 -5.93 -16.30
C SER A 457 2.75 -6.85 -15.25
N PHE A 458 3.69 -7.66 -15.65
CA PHE A 458 4.61 -8.36 -14.75
C PHE A 458 5.55 -7.37 -14.04
N PRO A 459 6.24 -7.80 -12.94
CA PRO A 459 7.18 -6.94 -12.27
C PRO A 459 8.29 -6.46 -13.23
N PRO A 460 8.46 -5.13 -13.41
CA PRO A 460 9.49 -4.58 -14.28
C PRO A 460 10.87 -4.71 -13.65
N ARG A 461 11.92 -4.60 -14.46
CA ARG A 461 13.29 -4.50 -13.97
C ARG A 461 13.48 -3.22 -13.15
N LEU A 462 14.23 -3.30 -12.06
CA LEU A 462 14.50 -2.12 -11.24
C LEU A 462 15.29 -1.05 -12.01
N SER A 463 16.16 -1.45 -12.94
CA SER A 463 16.86 -0.51 -13.85
C SER A 463 15.89 0.36 -14.65
N ASP A 464 14.82 -0.26 -15.17
CA ASP A 464 13.83 0.42 -15.99
C ASP A 464 12.96 1.34 -15.15
N VAL A 465 12.55 0.87 -13.97
CA VAL A 465 11.77 1.69 -13.00
C VAL A 465 12.51 2.97 -12.61
N LEU A 466 13.84 2.88 -12.41
CA LEU A 466 14.65 4.05 -12.02
C LEU A 466 14.89 5.04 -13.18
N GLN A 467 14.68 4.62 -14.43
CA GLN A 467 14.82 5.46 -15.62
C GLN A 467 13.49 6.00 -16.14
N ASN A 468 12.38 5.30 -15.85
CA ASN A 468 11.05 5.64 -16.34
C ASN A 468 10.46 6.85 -15.61
N SER A 469 9.45 7.46 -16.24
CA SER A 469 8.72 8.57 -15.64
C SER A 469 7.83 8.08 -14.48
N SER A 470 7.49 9.00 -13.56
CA SER A 470 6.53 8.71 -12.49
C SER A 470 5.15 8.33 -13.02
N LEU A 471 4.78 8.78 -14.23
CA LEU A 471 3.50 8.46 -14.87
C LEU A 471 3.40 6.97 -15.20
N ASP A 472 4.49 6.36 -15.67
CA ASP A 472 4.53 4.91 -15.96
C ASP A 472 4.31 4.09 -14.69
N ALA A 473 4.88 4.54 -13.57
CA ALA A 473 4.66 3.91 -12.27
C ALA A 473 3.19 4.00 -11.80
N TYR A 474 2.49 5.08 -12.14
CA TYR A 474 1.09 5.27 -11.75
C TYR A 474 0.13 4.32 -12.45
N MET A 475 0.44 3.89 -13.67
CA MET A 475 -0.38 2.91 -14.42
C MET A 475 -0.48 1.55 -13.73
N ASN A 476 0.48 1.19 -12.87
CA ASN A 476 0.43 -0.09 -12.15
C ASN A 476 -0.74 -0.21 -11.17
N ASP A 477 -1.29 0.93 -10.72
CA ASP A 477 -2.39 0.99 -9.76
C ASP A 477 -3.79 1.03 -10.42
N VAL A 478 -3.88 0.96 -11.77
CA VAL A 478 -5.12 1.17 -12.54
C VAL A 478 -6.28 0.28 -12.10
N PHE A 479 -6.01 -0.98 -11.73
CA PHE A 479 -7.04 -1.94 -11.30
C PHE A 479 -7.32 -1.93 -9.81
N THR A 480 -6.39 -1.42 -9.00
CA THR A 480 -6.51 -1.43 -7.53
C THR A 480 -7.11 -0.15 -6.97
N VAL A 481 -6.86 0.98 -7.61
CA VAL A 481 -7.33 2.33 -7.20
C VAL A 481 -8.85 2.44 -7.12
N PRO A 482 -9.66 1.92 -8.08
CA PRO A 482 -11.11 2.07 -8.00
C PRO A 482 -11.71 1.49 -6.71
N ALA A 483 -11.29 0.29 -6.31
CA ALA A 483 -11.72 -0.34 -5.06
C ALA A 483 -11.27 0.47 -3.82
N SER A 484 -10.08 1.09 -3.88
CA SER A 484 -9.58 1.97 -2.82
C SER A 484 -10.42 3.24 -2.67
N LEU A 485 -10.78 3.89 -3.77
CA LEU A 485 -11.66 5.08 -3.78
C LEU A 485 -13.05 4.77 -3.23
N ALA A 486 -13.56 3.57 -3.51
CA ALA A 486 -14.85 3.12 -3.01
C ALA A 486 -14.80 2.58 -1.56
N GLY A 487 -13.60 2.33 -1.01
CA GLY A 487 -13.40 1.80 0.35
C GLY A 487 -13.71 0.31 0.50
N LEU A 488 -13.70 -0.45 -0.59
CA LEU A 488 -14.12 -1.85 -0.66
C LEU A 488 -13.02 -2.82 -0.19
N PRO A 489 -13.42 -3.99 0.35
CA PRO A 489 -12.50 -5.08 0.61
C PRO A 489 -12.05 -5.71 -0.69
N ALA A 490 -10.76 -6.03 -0.76
CA ALA A 490 -10.17 -6.66 -1.93
C ALA A 490 -8.96 -7.50 -1.57
N VAL A 491 -8.72 -8.56 -2.34
CA VAL A 491 -7.58 -9.44 -2.18
C VAL A 491 -6.88 -9.67 -3.52
N SER A 492 -5.56 -9.56 -3.51
CA SER A 492 -4.71 -10.05 -4.61
C SER A 492 -4.22 -11.45 -4.26
N LEU A 493 -4.44 -12.40 -5.15
CA LEU A 493 -4.01 -13.77 -5.00
C LEU A 493 -3.18 -14.21 -6.22
N PRO A 494 -2.11 -15.01 -6.01
CA PRO A 494 -1.26 -15.45 -7.10
C PRO A 494 -1.94 -16.55 -7.92
N ALA A 495 -1.87 -16.42 -9.24
CA ALA A 495 -2.10 -17.48 -10.20
C ALA A 495 -0.82 -17.73 -11.00
N ARG A 496 -0.59 -18.98 -11.40
CA ARG A 496 0.53 -19.34 -12.27
C ARG A 496 0.05 -19.47 -13.69
N THR A 497 0.82 -18.88 -14.63
CA THR A 497 0.73 -19.24 -16.04
C THR A 497 1.69 -20.39 -16.27
N GLY A 498 1.30 -21.43 -16.99
CA GLY A 498 2.21 -22.54 -17.29
C GLY A 498 3.47 -22.14 -18.07
N GLU A 499 3.50 -20.95 -18.66
CA GLU A 499 4.54 -20.45 -19.54
C GLU A 499 5.52 -19.47 -18.87
N ASN A 500 5.18 -18.90 -17.71
CA ASN A 500 5.99 -17.86 -17.08
C ASN A 500 6.33 -18.21 -15.61
N ARG A 501 7.59 -17.98 -15.22
CA ARG A 501 8.03 -18.18 -13.82
C ARG A 501 7.44 -17.16 -12.85
N LEU A 502 7.04 -15.99 -13.37
CA LEU A 502 6.53 -14.90 -12.57
C LEU A 502 5.02 -15.08 -12.28
N PRO A 503 4.58 -14.78 -11.08
CA PRO A 503 3.17 -14.89 -10.71
C PRO A 503 2.32 -13.81 -11.40
N VAL A 504 1.06 -14.13 -11.66
CA VAL A 504 0.02 -13.17 -12.02
C VAL A 504 -0.86 -12.95 -10.80
N GLY A 505 -1.03 -11.71 -10.38
CA GLY A 505 -2.01 -11.37 -9.35
C GLY A 505 -3.42 -11.32 -9.92
N LEU A 506 -4.32 -12.13 -9.39
CA LEU A 506 -5.76 -12.01 -9.60
C LEU A 506 -6.37 -11.18 -8.48
N HIS A 507 -7.18 -10.20 -8.83
CA HIS A 507 -7.80 -9.24 -7.92
C HIS A 507 -9.28 -9.57 -7.73
N LEU A 508 -9.66 -10.01 -6.54
CA LEU A 508 -11.03 -10.29 -6.14
C LEU A 508 -11.54 -9.14 -5.25
N ILE A 509 -12.69 -8.55 -5.60
CA ILE A 509 -13.30 -7.42 -4.90
C ILE A 509 -14.69 -7.83 -4.46
N GLY A 510 -15.08 -7.47 -3.23
CA GLY A 510 -16.43 -7.63 -2.72
C GLY A 510 -17.09 -6.33 -2.33
N GLN A 511 -18.38 -6.39 -1.98
CA GLN A 511 -19.10 -5.26 -1.43
C GLN A 511 -18.53 -4.88 -0.05
N TYR A 512 -18.75 -3.65 0.35
CA TYR A 512 -18.31 -3.14 1.64
C TYR A 512 -18.78 -4.05 2.80
N TRP A 513 -17.86 -4.43 3.67
CA TRP A 513 -18.05 -5.35 4.81
C TRP A 513 -18.25 -6.83 4.43
N ASP A 514 -18.08 -7.21 3.18
CA ASP A 514 -18.17 -8.61 2.74
C ASP A 514 -16.82 -9.36 2.82
N ASP A 515 -15.93 -8.88 3.67
CA ASP A 515 -14.53 -9.27 3.82
C ASP A 515 -14.34 -10.77 3.99
N LYS A 516 -15.12 -11.40 4.87
CA LYS A 516 -15.02 -12.84 5.15
C LYS A 516 -15.37 -13.69 3.93
N ARG A 517 -16.40 -13.28 3.16
CA ARG A 517 -16.75 -13.98 1.92
C ARG A 517 -15.74 -13.74 0.80
N VAL A 518 -15.16 -12.54 0.71
CA VAL A 518 -14.08 -12.25 -0.25
C VAL A 518 -12.90 -13.18 -0.01
N LEU A 519 -12.46 -13.33 1.24
CA LEU A 519 -11.36 -14.22 1.59
C LEU A 519 -11.72 -15.70 1.38
N GLY A 520 -12.93 -16.13 1.72
CA GLY A 520 -13.40 -17.49 1.45
C GLY A 520 -13.46 -17.80 -0.05
N MET A 521 -13.89 -16.82 -0.86
CA MET A 521 -13.89 -16.95 -2.33
C MET A 521 -12.46 -16.95 -2.89
N ALA A 522 -11.54 -16.19 -2.30
CA ALA A 522 -10.12 -16.20 -2.67
C ALA A 522 -9.49 -17.58 -2.41
N GLU A 523 -9.79 -18.21 -1.26
CA GLU A 523 -9.33 -19.57 -0.96
C GLU A 523 -9.85 -20.59 -1.98
N ARG A 524 -11.15 -20.51 -2.32
CA ARG A 524 -11.77 -21.35 -3.35
C ARG A 524 -11.13 -21.13 -4.72
N LEU A 525 -10.97 -19.89 -5.16
CA LEU A 525 -10.35 -19.56 -6.45
C LEU A 525 -8.91 -20.06 -6.52
N LYS A 526 -8.11 -19.86 -5.43
CA LYS A 526 -6.73 -20.37 -5.37
C LYS A 526 -6.69 -21.89 -5.53
N ALA A 527 -7.57 -22.62 -4.88
CA ALA A 527 -7.66 -24.07 -5.03
C ALA A 527 -8.02 -24.50 -6.46
N LEU A 528 -8.98 -23.82 -7.11
CA LEU A 528 -9.36 -24.07 -8.51
C LEU A 528 -8.22 -23.79 -9.51
N MET A 529 -7.38 -22.78 -9.24
CA MET A 529 -6.23 -22.44 -10.10
C MET A 529 -5.01 -23.34 -9.86
N ALA A 530 -5.01 -24.14 -8.79
CA ALA A 530 -3.94 -25.10 -8.50
C ALA A 530 -4.25 -26.52 -9.02
N ALA A 531 -5.53 -26.82 -9.30
CA ALA A 531 -6.00 -28.07 -9.87
C ALA A 531 -5.84 -28.13 -11.39
#